data_f877e3e57921de4dd96379119a146856
#
_entry.id   f877e3e57921de4dd96379119a146856
#
_cell.length_a   1.000
_cell.length_b   1.000
_cell.length_c   1.000
_cell.angle_alpha   90.00
_cell.angle_beta   90.00
_cell.angle_gamma   90.00
#
_symmetry.space_group_name_H-M   'P 1'
#
loop_
_entity.id
_entity.type
_entity.pdbx_description
1 polymer ?
#
loop_
_entity_poly.entity_id
_entity_poly.type
_entity_poly.pdbx_seq_one_letter_code
_entity_poly.pdbx_strand_id
1 'polypeptide(L)'
;MDPLTLTTAVARLIGTSFTLGNRLHSLYDQYCAALKEFEAFGREVKAFGGTWQMVQPCLEDARPLLSFDCLQTLTNICNGTDIILEDVTETIENFAFEDRKATRKARQGTTPFFLCFGNKPAADDRAYRIRKFFMRNDFTLQRSQLLYANTTLQLILTVIK
;
A
#
# COMPACT_ATOMS: atom_id res chain seq x y z
N MET A 1 -14.55 12.89 19.76
CA MET A 1 -13.31 13.09 18.98
C MET A 1 -13.31 14.47 18.38
N ASP A 2 -12.22 15.19 18.48
CA ASP A 2 -12.13 16.53 17.93
C ASP A 2 -12.12 16.42 16.39
N PRO A 3 -12.99 17.15 15.69
CA PRO A 3 -13.07 17.12 14.22
C PRO A 3 -11.76 17.52 13.52
N LEU A 4 -10.89 18.29 14.17
CA LEU A 4 -9.54 18.59 13.66
C LEU A 4 -8.69 17.32 13.56
N THR A 5 -8.86 16.37 14.48
CA THR A 5 -8.14 15.09 14.47
C THR A 5 -8.57 14.19 13.31
N LEU A 6 -9.86 14.20 12.93
CA LEU A 6 -10.35 13.41 11.79
C LEU A 6 -9.80 13.95 10.46
N THR A 7 -9.84 15.26 10.24
CA THR A 7 -9.28 15.88 9.02
C THR A 7 -7.78 15.58 8.87
N THR A 8 -7.02 15.64 9.97
CA THR A 8 -5.60 15.31 9.97
C THR A 8 -5.37 13.82 9.68
N ALA A 9 -6.19 12.93 10.26
CA ALA A 9 -6.11 11.51 9.99
C ALA A 9 -6.40 11.18 8.52
N VAL A 10 -7.43 11.82 7.93
CA VAL A 10 -7.77 11.68 6.50
C VAL A 10 -6.62 12.15 5.61
N ALA A 11 -6.03 13.32 5.89
CA ALA A 11 -4.89 13.84 5.13
C ALA A 11 -3.69 12.86 5.18
N ARG A 12 -3.42 12.28 6.35
CA ARG A 12 -2.38 11.27 6.51
C ARG A 12 -2.66 10.01 5.68
N LEU A 13 -3.88 9.48 5.73
CA LEU A 13 -4.30 8.31 4.94
C LEU A 13 -4.14 8.55 3.44
N ILE A 14 -4.52 9.72 2.94
CA ILE A 14 -4.33 10.09 1.54
C ILE A 14 -2.83 9.98 1.20
N GLY A 15 -1.98 10.66 1.96
CA GLY A 15 -0.53 10.65 1.73
C GLY A 15 0.08 9.26 1.77
N THR A 16 -0.27 8.45 2.79
CA THR A 16 0.20 7.08 2.94
C THR A 16 -0.26 6.18 1.79
N SER A 17 -1.53 6.29 1.38
CA SER A 17 -2.09 5.49 0.27
C SER A 17 -1.37 5.77 -1.05
N PHE A 18 -1.13 7.04 -1.40
CA PHE A 18 -0.39 7.38 -2.62
C PHE A 18 1.07 6.95 -2.56
N THR A 19 1.73 7.12 -1.42
CA THR A 19 3.12 6.70 -1.22
C THR A 19 3.26 5.18 -1.36
N LEU A 20 2.40 4.43 -0.68
CA LEU A 20 2.39 2.97 -0.75
C LEU A 20 2.04 2.47 -2.16
N GLY A 21 1.02 3.04 -2.79
CA GLY A 21 0.64 2.69 -4.15
C GLY A 21 1.76 2.95 -5.17
N ASN A 22 2.53 4.04 -5.00
CA ASN A 22 3.70 4.32 -5.84
C ASN A 22 4.85 3.34 -5.58
N ARG A 23 5.08 2.96 -4.32
CA ARG A 23 6.09 1.94 -3.96
C ARG A 23 5.75 0.57 -4.57
N LEU A 24 4.48 0.15 -4.48
CA LEU A 24 4.01 -1.10 -5.09
C LEU A 24 4.20 -1.07 -6.61
N HIS A 25 3.87 0.03 -7.25
CA HIS A 25 4.08 0.21 -8.70
C HIS A 25 5.57 0.17 -9.07
N SER A 26 6.43 0.87 -8.32
CA SER A 26 7.88 0.83 -8.53
C SER A 26 8.47 -0.57 -8.34
N LEU A 27 7.96 -1.36 -7.40
CA LEU A 27 8.35 -2.76 -7.27
C LEU A 27 7.92 -3.57 -8.50
N TYR A 28 6.72 -3.36 -9.01
CA TYR A 28 6.26 -3.99 -10.25
C TYR A 28 7.18 -3.66 -11.44
N ASP A 29 7.50 -2.38 -11.65
CA ASP A 29 8.35 -1.92 -12.76
C ASP A 29 9.78 -2.49 -12.69
N GLN A 30 10.34 -2.57 -11.48
CA GLN A 30 11.69 -3.09 -11.27
C GLN A 30 11.82 -4.58 -11.53
N TYR A 31 10.72 -5.33 -11.40
CA TYR A 31 10.77 -6.78 -11.36
C TYR A 31 10.00 -7.47 -12.48
N CYS A 32 9.60 -6.71 -13.50
CA CYS A 32 8.99 -7.13 -14.77
C CYS A 32 8.09 -8.37 -14.69
N ALA A 33 6.83 -8.17 -14.91
CA ALA A 33 5.84 -9.16 -15.34
C ALA A 33 5.51 -10.35 -14.41
N ALA A 34 6.20 -10.56 -13.29
CA ALA A 34 5.92 -11.74 -12.47
C ALA A 34 4.63 -11.62 -11.66
N LEU A 35 4.10 -10.41 -11.43
CA LEU A 35 3.01 -10.24 -10.48
C LEU A 35 2.06 -9.10 -10.87
N LYS A 36 1.16 -9.39 -11.80
CA LYS A 36 -0.01 -8.53 -12.06
C LYS A 36 -0.81 -8.19 -10.80
N GLU A 37 -0.71 -9.01 -9.77
CA GLU A 37 -1.33 -8.81 -8.47
C GLU A 37 -0.79 -7.58 -7.73
N PHE A 38 0.50 -7.26 -7.88
CA PHE A 38 1.10 -6.05 -7.31
C PHE A 38 0.58 -4.77 -7.94
N GLU A 39 0.52 -4.78 -9.24
CA GLU A 39 -0.01 -3.64 -9.98
C GLU A 39 -1.48 -3.42 -9.62
N ALA A 40 -2.25 -4.52 -9.53
CA ALA A 40 -3.64 -4.46 -9.10
C ALA A 40 -3.76 -3.90 -7.67
N PHE A 41 -2.98 -4.43 -6.73
CA PHE A 41 -2.98 -3.95 -5.35
C PHE A 41 -2.54 -2.48 -5.25
N GLY A 42 -1.49 -2.09 -5.96
CA GLY A 42 -1.05 -0.69 -6.02
C GLY A 42 -2.13 0.26 -6.56
N ARG A 43 -2.90 -0.18 -7.57
CA ARG A 43 -4.04 0.57 -8.09
C ARG A 43 -5.19 0.67 -7.07
N GLU A 44 -5.49 -0.41 -6.37
CA GLU A 44 -6.52 -0.44 -5.32
C GLU A 44 -6.18 0.51 -4.16
N VAL A 45 -4.93 0.51 -3.70
CA VAL A 45 -4.46 1.43 -2.66
C VAL A 45 -4.53 2.89 -3.11
N LYS A 46 -4.15 3.18 -4.36
CA LYS A 46 -4.28 4.54 -4.93
C LYS A 46 -5.75 4.96 -5.08
N ALA A 47 -6.61 4.06 -5.54
CA ALA A 47 -8.05 4.33 -5.66
C ALA A 47 -8.68 4.62 -4.31
N PHE A 48 -8.26 3.91 -3.26
CA PHE A 48 -8.66 4.17 -1.88
C PHE A 48 -8.23 5.59 -1.43
N GLY A 49 -6.98 5.98 -1.67
CA GLY A 49 -6.50 7.35 -1.39
C GLY A 49 -7.28 8.42 -2.16
N GLY A 50 -7.63 8.15 -3.42
CA GLY A 50 -8.47 9.02 -4.24
C GLY A 50 -9.90 9.19 -3.69
N THR A 51 -10.48 8.11 -3.14
CA THR A 51 -11.80 8.20 -2.47
C THR A 51 -11.73 9.10 -1.25
N TRP A 52 -10.68 9.01 -0.43
CA TRP A 52 -10.47 9.90 0.70
C TRP A 52 -10.27 11.36 0.29
N GLN A 53 -9.60 11.64 -0.83
CA GLN A 53 -9.51 13.00 -1.38
C GLN A 53 -10.88 13.60 -1.73
N MET A 54 -11.84 12.78 -2.15
CA MET A 54 -13.21 13.22 -2.38
C MET A 54 -14.01 13.41 -1.09
N VAL A 55 -13.74 12.60 -0.07
CA VAL A 55 -14.39 12.68 1.25
C VAL A 55 -13.94 13.90 2.02
N GLN A 56 -12.66 14.26 1.92
CA GLN A 56 -12.07 15.35 2.72
C GLN A 56 -12.83 16.68 2.61
N PRO A 57 -13.08 17.25 1.43
CA PRO A 57 -13.83 18.51 1.31
C PRO A 57 -15.28 18.37 1.78
N CYS A 58 -15.92 17.21 1.52
CA CYS A 58 -17.27 16.98 2.01
C CYS A 58 -17.35 16.95 3.54
N LEU A 59 -16.30 16.46 4.22
CA LEU A 59 -16.22 16.50 5.68
C LEU A 59 -16.06 17.93 6.21
N GLU A 60 -15.32 18.77 5.50
CA GLU A 60 -15.11 20.17 5.89
C GLU A 60 -16.40 20.96 5.75
N ASP A 61 -17.12 20.79 4.64
CA ASP A 61 -18.35 21.56 4.32
C ASP A 61 -19.58 21.03 5.07
N ALA A 62 -19.78 19.73 5.15
CA ALA A 62 -20.96 19.11 5.74
C ALA A 62 -20.82 18.82 7.26
N ARG A 63 -19.72 19.19 7.87
CA ARG A 63 -19.39 18.91 9.28
C ARG A 63 -20.50 19.22 10.27
N PRO A 64 -21.17 20.38 10.22
CA PRO A 64 -22.25 20.68 11.15
C PRO A 64 -23.52 19.84 10.94
N LEU A 65 -23.62 19.14 9.82
CA LEU A 65 -24.79 18.36 9.42
C LEU A 65 -24.60 16.85 9.63
N LEU A 66 -23.34 16.40 9.86
CA LEU A 66 -23.06 14.99 10.04
C LEU A 66 -23.49 14.52 11.44
N SER A 67 -24.22 13.41 11.46
CA SER A 67 -24.57 12.75 12.72
C SER A 67 -23.33 12.23 13.45
N PHE A 68 -23.42 12.13 14.77
CA PHE A 68 -22.36 11.54 15.59
C PHE A 68 -21.98 10.14 15.11
N ASP A 69 -22.97 9.31 14.75
CA ASP A 69 -22.75 7.94 14.27
C ASP A 69 -21.98 7.90 12.93
N CYS A 70 -22.25 8.86 12.04
CA CYS A 70 -21.51 8.98 10.78
C CYS A 70 -20.04 9.35 11.04
N LEU A 71 -19.78 10.33 11.93
CA LEU A 71 -18.43 10.71 12.31
C LEU A 71 -17.68 9.57 13.00
N GLN A 72 -18.36 8.83 13.87
CA GLN A 72 -17.79 7.65 14.52
C GLN A 72 -17.43 6.56 13.52
N THR A 73 -18.30 6.29 12.54
CA THR A 73 -18.06 5.32 11.47
C THR A 73 -16.86 5.73 10.63
N LEU A 74 -16.76 6.97 10.20
CA LEU A 74 -15.62 7.51 9.46
C LEU A 74 -14.32 7.38 10.25
N THR A 75 -14.37 7.69 11.54
CA THR A 75 -13.22 7.56 12.44
C THR A 75 -12.76 6.10 12.54
N ASN A 76 -13.68 5.16 12.68
CA ASN A 76 -13.36 3.73 12.75
C ASN A 76 -12.73 3.24 11.44
N ILE A 77 -13.25 3.68 10.29
CA ILE A 77 -12.66 3.36 8.97
C ILE A 77 -11.26 3.95 8.86
N CYS A 78 -11.05 5.22 9.24
CA CYS A 78 -9.73 5.85 9.24
C CYS A 78 -8.72 5.05 10.05
N ASN A 79 -9.04 4.75 11.31
CA ASN A 79 -8.12 4.06 12.21
C ASN A 79 -7.83 2.63 11.73
N GLY A 80 -8.86 1.91 11.29
CA GLY A 80 -8.70 0.54 10.80
C GLY A 80 -7.85 0.47 9.53
N THR A 81 -8.06 1.38 8.59
CA THR A 81 -7.28 1.40 7.35
C THR A 81 -5.87 1.92 7.54
N ASP A 82 -5.63 2.82 8.47
CA ASP A 82 -4.29 3.30 8.80
C ASP A 82 -3.39 2.15 9.29
N ILE A 83 -3.91 1.32 10.19
CA ILE A 83 -3.23 0.11 10.66
C ILE A 83 -2.89 -0.83 9.50
N ILE A 84 -3.84 -1.07 8.58
CA ILE A 84 -3.61 -1.94 7.42
C ILE A 84 -2.52 -1.38 6.51
N LEU A 85 -2.54 -0.07 6.23
CA LEU A 85 -1.54 0.55 5.37
C LEU A 85 -0.15 0.58 6.02
N GLU A 86 -0.07 0.76 7.34
CA GLU A 86 1.18 0.65 8.10
C GLU A 86 1.75 -0.77 8.03
N ASP A 87 0.93 -1.81 8.30
CA ASP A 87 1.34 -3.22 8.23
C ASP A 87 1.88 -3.59 6.84
N VAL A 88 1.17 -3.21 5.78
CA VAL A 88 1.63 -3.44 4.39
C VAL A 88 2.92 -2.67 4.10
N THR A 89 3.03 -1.44 4.58
CA THR A 89 4.23 -0.61 4.38
C THR A 89 5.44 -1.24 5.05
N GLU A 90 5.31 -1.65 6.31
CA GLU A 90 6.37 -2.32 7.07
C GLU A 90 6.81 -3.62 6.39
N THR A 91 5.85 -4.41 5.95
CA THR A 91 6.11 -5.67 5.23
C THR A 91 6.94 -5.44 3.96
N ILE A 92 6.61 -4.40 3.18
CA ILE A 92 7.34 -4.03 1.95
C ILE A 92 8.73 -3.47 2.27
N GLU A 93 8.86 -2.66 3.32
CA GLU A 93 10.15 -2.09 3.74
C GLU A 93 11.11 -3.18 4.22
N ASN A 94 10.63 -4.12 4.99
CA ASN A 94 11.40 -5.28 5.45
C ASN A 94 11.90 -6.11 4.26
N PHE A 95 11.04 -6.35 3.26
CA PHE A 95 11.47 -7.02 2.04
C PHE A 95 12.54 -6.22 1.28
N ALA A 96 12.36 -4.93 1.09
CA ALA A 96 13.33 -4.07 0.40
C ALA A 96 14.69 -3.99 1.14
N PHE A 97 14.68 -4.09 2.45
CA PHE A 97 15.89 -4.16 3.27
C PHE A 97 16.63 -5.49 3.07
N GLU A 98 15.94 -6.61 3.14
CA GLU A 98 16.51 -7.94 2.94
C GLU A 98 17.04 -8.13 1.51
N ASP A 99 16.33 -7.63 0.50
CA ASP A 99 16.79 -7.69 -0.88
C ASP A 99 18.08 -6.88 -1.11
N ARG A 100 18.18 -5.68 -0.51
CA ARG A 100 19.42 -4.87 -0.54
C ARG A 100 20.59 -5.58 0.13
N LYS A 101 20.35 -6.23 1.26
CA LYS A 101 21.38 -6.98 2.00
C LYS A 101 21.87 -8.19 1.19
N ALA A 102 20.96 -8.94 0.56
CA ALA A 102 21.29 -10.06 -0.31
C ALA A 102 22.11 -9.62 -1.53
N THR A 103 21.72 -8.51 -2.17
CA THR A 103 22.43 -7.93 -3.32
C THR A 103 23.84 -7.46 -2.96
N ARG A 104 24.05 -6.88 -1.76
CA ARG A 104 25.38 -6.49 -1.27
C ARG A 104 26.27 -7.71 -1.04
N LYS A 105 25.74 -8.78 -0.42
CA LYS A 105 26.50 -10.03 -0.20
C LYS A 105 26.90 -10.68 -1.53
N ALA A 106 26.02 -10.70 -2.52
CA ALA A 106 26.33 -11.23 -3.85
C ALA A 106 27.46 -10.44 -4.55
N ARG A 107 27.52 -9.12 -4.37
CA ARG A 107 28.61 -8.28 -4.92
C ARG A 107 29.95 -8.45 -4.19
N GLN A 108 29.94 -8.74 -2.90
CA GLN A 108 31.17 -8.93 -2.09
C GLN A 108 31.76 -10.34 -2.25
N GLY A 109 30.96 -11.34 -2.65
CA GLY A 109 31.41 -12.71 -2.87
C GLY A 109 31.98 -13.00 -4.25
N THR A 110 32.02 -12.03 -5.16
CA THR A 110 32.58 -12.21 -6.52
C THR A 110 34.08 -11.97 -6.47
N THR A 111 34.85 -12.99 -6.14
CA THR A 111 36.28 -13.03 -6.47
C THR A 111 36.44 -12.91 -7.98
N PRO A 112 37.44 -12.16 -8.49
CA PRO A 112 37.57 -11.81 -9.92
C PRO A 112 37.94 -12.99 -10.85
N PHE A 113 37.83 -14.23 -10.40
CA PHE A 113 38.33 -15.41 -11.11
C PHE A 113 37.29 -16.15 -11.97
N PHE A 114 36.01 -15.71 -12.01
CA PHE A 114 34.96 -16.41 -12.79
C PHE A 114 34.33 -15.55 -13.87
N LEU A 115 35.17 -14.93 -14.73
CA LEU A 115 34.71 -14.11 -15.86
C LEU A 115 34.47 -14.89 -17.17
N CYS A 116 34.43 -16.23 -17.15
CA CYS A 116 34.42 -17.01 -18.40
C CYS A 116 33.15 -17.79 -18.75
N PHE A 117 32.11 -17.78 -17.94
CA PHE A 117 30.88 -18.46 -18.36
C PHE A 117 29.65 -17.58 -18.05
N GLY A 118 28.99 -17.18 -19.14
CA GLY A 118 27.81 -16.33 -19.14
C GLY A 118 26.64 -16.99 -18.42
N ASN A 119 26.51 -16.72 -17.14
CA ASN A 119 25.28 -16.97 -16.41
C ASN A 119 24.63 -15.64 -16.07
N LYS A 120 23.41 -15.46 -16.55
CA LYS A 120 22.43 -14.49 -16.07
C LYS A 120 21.66 -15.07 -14.87
N PRO A 121 22.18 -15.18 -13.63
CA PRO A 121 21.38 -15.69 -12.52
C PRO A 121 20.76 -14.57 -11.68
N ALA A 122 21.20 -13.31 -11.83
CA ALA A 122 20.81 -12.27 -10.91
C ALA A 122 19.34 -11.80 -11.06
N ALA A 123 18.78 -11.83 -12.28
CA ALA A 123 17.40 -11.42 -12.53
C ALA A 123 16.40 -12.51 -12.10
N ASP A 124 16.72 -13.77 -12.41
CA ASP A 124 15.86 -14.92 -12.05
C ASP A 124 15.82 -15.15 -10.54
N ASP A 125 16.96 -15.04 -9.84
CA ASP A 125 17.04 -15.22 -8.39
C ASP A 125 16.27 -14.10 -7.64
N ARG A 126 16.28 -12.90 -8.18
CA ARG A 126 15.55 -11.77 -7.63
C ARG A 126 14.05 -11.90 -7.84
N ALA A 127 13.62 -12.26 -9.05
CA ALA A 127 12.21 -12.57 -9.35
C ALA A 127 11.67 -13.72 -8.49
N TYR A 128 12.47 -14.75 -8.28
CA TYR A 128 12.14 -15.85 -7.38
C TYR A 128 11.95 -15.39 -5.94
N ARG A 129 12.84 -14.55 -5.39
CA ARG A 129 12.73 -14.02 -4.02
C ARG A 129 11.46 -13.21 -3.83
N ILE A 130 11.09 -12.38 -4.82
CA ILE A 130 9.88 -11.59 -4.79
C ILE A 130 8.65 -12.49 -4.83
N ARG A 131 8.61 -13.44 -5.75
CA ARG A 131 7.50 -14.39 -5.82
C ARG A 131 7.34 -15.16 -4.49
N LYS A 132 8.45 -15.61 -3.89
CA LYS A 132 8.45 -16.28 -2.60
C LYS A 132 7.96 -15.37 -1.47
N PHE A 133 8.35 -14.09 -1.47
CA PHE A 133 7.88 -13.09 -0.51
C PHE A 133 6.35 -12.95 -0.56
N PHE A 134 5.78 -12.85 -1.78
CA PHE A 134 4.34 -12.71 -1.95
C PHE A 134 3.56 -13.99 -1.65
N MET A 135 4.09 -15.13 -1.97
CA MET A 135 3.47 -16.40 -1.56
C MET A 135 3.50 -16.60 -0.05
N ARG A 136 4.44 -15.98 0.65
CA ARG A 136 4.56 -16.05 2.10
C ARG A 136 3.68 -15.01 2.81
N ASN A 137 3.51 -13.84 2.22
CA ASN A 137 2.70 -12.75 2.76
C ASN A 137 1.43 -12.64 1.92
N ASP A 138 0.37 -13.27 2.40
CA ASP A 138 -0.94 -13.22 1.75
C ASP A 138 -1.61 -11.87 2.04
N PHE A 139 -1.61 -10.97 1.04
CA PHE A 139 -2.27 -9.67 1.13
C PHE A 139 -3.78 -9.72 0.82
N THR A 140 -4.35 -10.90 0.64
CA THR A 140 -5.77 -11.06 0.28
C THR A 140 -6.69 -10.46 1.35
N LEU A 141 -6.33 -10.64 2.62
CA LEU A 141 -7.10 -10.09 3.74
C LEU A 141 -7.05 -8.55 3.72
N GLN A 142 -5.86 -7.97 3.62
CA GLN A 142 -5.68 -6.51 3.57
C GLN A 142 -6.41 -5.89 2.38
N ARG A 143 -6.34 -6.53 1.20
CA ARG A 143 -7.08 -6.10 0.00
C ARG A 143 -8.58 -6.12 0.21
N SER A 144 -9.13 -7.20 0.79
CA SER A 144 -10.58 -7.29 1.05
C SER A 144 -11.05 -6.25 2.07
N GLN A 145 -10.25 -5.96 3.09
CA GLN A 145 -10.53 -4.93 4.09
C GLN A 145 -10.49 -3.51 3.47
N LEU A 146 -9.51 -3.21 2.62
CA LEU A 146 -9.44 -1.93 1.90
C LEU A 146 -10.61 -1.77 0.92
N LEU A 147 -11.01 -2.84 0.23
CA LEU A 147 -12.17 -2.82 -0.66
C LEU A 147 -13.46 -2.55 0.10
N TYR A 148 -13.65 -3.21 1.25
CA TYR A 148 -14.80 -2.97 2.13
C TYR A 148 -14.84 -1.51 2.62
N ALA A 149 -13.72 -1.00 3.10
CA ALA A 149 -13.59 0.39 3.55
C ALA A 149 -13.91 1.37 2.42
N ASN A 150 -13.38 1.14 1.21
CA ASN A 150 -13.64 1.97 0.04
C ASN A 150 -15.12 1.98 -0.36
N THR A 151 -15.77 0.83 -0.35
CA THR A 151 -17.20 0.72 -0.65
C THR A 151 -18.03 1.47 0.38
N THR A 152 -17.71 1.33 1.67
CA THR A 152 -18.41 2.05 2.74
C THR A 152 -18.24 3.56 2.61
N LEU A 153 -17.03 4.04 2.28
CA LEU A 153 -16.79 5.47 2.02
C LEU A 153 -17.59 5.99 0.82
N GLN A 154 -17.69 5.23 -0.25
CA GLN A 154 -18.49 5.61 -1.41
C GLN A 154 -19.99 5.70 -1.07
N LEU A 155 -20.51 4.78 -0.25
CA LEU A 155 -21.89 4.86 0.26
C LEU A 155 -22.10 6.12 1.11
N ILE A 156 -21.18 6.43 2.02
CA ILE A 156 -21.25 7.65 2.83
C ILE A 156 -21.26 8.90 1.95
N LEU A 157 -20.39 8.95 0.93
CA LEU A 157 -20.36 10.06 -0.04
C LEU A 157 -21.68 10.23 -0.81
N THR A 158 -22.38 9.14 -1.11
CA THR A 158 -23.69 9.23 -1.81
C THR A 158 -24.80 9.76 -0.89
N VAL A 159 -24.67 9.59 0.41
CA VAL A 159 -25.63 10.08 1.41
C VAL A 159 -25.41 11.56 1.77
N ILE A 160 -24.15 12.00 1.72
CA ILE A 160 -23.77 13.40 2.08
C ILE A 160 -24.05 14.38 0.93
N LYS A 161 -24.08 13.92 -0.32
CA LYS A 161 -24.42 14.75 -1.48
C LYS A 161 -25.91 15.04 -1.57
#